data_7d0306b8c3ac45b565f5243edd627213
#
_entry.id   7d0306b8c3ac45b565f5243edd627213
#
_cell.length_a   1.000
_cell.length_b   1.000
_cell.length_c   1.000
_cell.angle_alpha   90.00
_cell.angle_beta   90.00
_cell.angle_gamma   90.00
#
_symmetry.space_group_name_H-M   'P 1'
#
loop_
_entity.id
_entity.type
_entity.pdbx_description
1 polymer ?
#
loop_
_entity_poly.entity_id
_entity_poly.type
_entity_poly.pdbx_seq_one_letter_code
_entity_poly.pdbx_strand_id
1 'polypeptide(L)'
;MNWTGLAFVLVSLVALGGCATAVPAMSGGSTTPKNRTDIGLGGAARVPLGDLKDPAVLDPGQSQNRYAADAGGVVPMAYGRYGIARNWDLGLMVAGATVKAEARYEKVLREGTTRSSLVVGLAPYGGWIPDRDRSGSGGRVGFEVPFVYGVDIGGIYELWLGARGSGEYVFGDFQISGSEQRASGAGLRLGPVIGMALGVRRIHALVELTAAYEYWFIDHAGGALNRGGFVLIPGFGLRLRL
;
A
#
# COMPACT_ATOMS: atom_id res chain seq x y z
N MET A 1 0.89 29.30 -5.05
CA MET A 1 0.62 27.93 -5.55
C MET A 1 -0.89 27.78 -5.63
N ASN A 2 -1.45 27.67 -6.87
CA ASN A 2 -2.90 27.65 -7.07
C ASN A 2 -3.47 26.30 -6.63
N TRP A 3 -4.32 26.31 -5.62
CA TRP A 3 -5.00 25.14 -5.06
C TRP A 3 -5.83 24.36 -6.09
N THR A 4 -6.34 25.05 -7.13
CA THR A 4 -7.08 24.45 -8.25
C THR A 4 -6.21 23.51 -9.09
N GLY A 5 -4.93 23.83 -9.30
CA GLY A 5 -3.99 22.95 -10.04
C GLY A 5 -3.67 21.67 -9.26
N LEU A 6 -3.53 21.76 -7.95
CA LEU A 6 -3.28 20.58 -7.10
C LEU A 6 -4.49 19.65 -7.05
N ALA A 7 -5.69 20.21 -6.96
CA ALA A 7 -6.93 19.44 -6.99
C ALA A 7 -7.13 18.73 -8.34
N PHE A 8 -6.79 19.39 -9.46
CA PHE A 8 -6.92 18.78 -10.78
C PHE A 8 -5.94 17.63 -11.00
N VAL A 9 -4.70 17.75 -10.51
CA VAL A 9 -3.70 16.66 -10.55
C VAL A 9 -4.15 15.49 -9.68
N LEU A 10 -4.69 15.73 -8.49
CA LEU A 10 -5.22 14.68 -7.61
C LEU A 10 -6.41 13.95 -8.24
N VAL A 11 -7.35 14.68 -8.85
CA VAL A 11 -8.50 14.08 -9.55
C VAL A 11 -8.07 13.29 -10.78
N SER A 12 -7.07 13.78 -11.53
CA SER A 12 -6.54 13.06 -12.69
C SER A 12 -5.80 11.78 -12.30
N LEU A 13 -5.09 11.77 -11.16
CA LEU A 13 -4.44 10.57 -10.62
C LEU A 13 -5.46 9.51 -10.18
N VAL A 14 -6.60 9.92 -9.64
CA VAL A 14 -7.70 9.00 -9.28
C VAL A 14 -8.37 8.43 -10.53
N ALA A 15 -8.51 9.22 -11.59
CA ALA A 15 -9.12 8.77 -12.84
C ALA A 15 -8.26 7.79 -13.66
N LEU A 16 -6.93 7.82 -13.47
CA LEU A 16 -5.99 6.85 -14.07
C LEU A 16 -5.88 5.56 -13.25
N GLY A 17 -6.70 5.41 -12.21
CA GLY A 17 -6.65 4.33 -11.26
C GLY A 17 -6.77 2.95 -11.91
N GLY A 18 -5.65 2.27 -12.04
CA GLY A 18 -5.63 0.83 -12.26
C GLY A 18 -6.29 0.12 -11.06
N CYS A 19 -6.95 -0.99 -11.32
CA CYS A 19 -7.69 -1.78 -10.32
C CYS A 19 -6.79 -2.57 -9.34
N ALA A 20 -5.53 -2.20 -9.17
CA ALA A 20 -4.66 -2.94 -8.26
C ALA A 20 -5.00 -2.63 -6.80
N THR A 21 -5.15 -3.66 -6.01
CA THR A 21 -5.47 -3.59 -4.57
C THR A 21 -4.23 -3.38 -3.68
N ALA A 22 -3.05 -3.25 -4.28
CA ALA A 22 -1.82 -3.08 -3.54
C ALA A 22 -1.69 -1.67 -2.98
N VAL A 23 -1.57 -1.57 -1.68
CA VAL A 23 -1.16 -0.34 -1.02
C VAL A 23 0.32 -0.50 -0.67
N PRO A 24 1.23 0.26 -1.30
CA PRO A 24 2.66 0.21 -0.95
C PRO A 24 2.85 0.77 0.47
N ALA A 25 3.87 0.31 1.16
CA ALA A 25 4.19 0.85 2.47
C ALA A 25 4.79 2.25 2.31
N MET A 26 5.78 2.39 1.42
CA MET A 26 6.60 3.59 1.25
C MET A 26 7.02 4.20 2.59
N SER A 27 7.39 3.28 3.51
CA SER A 27 7.55 3.60 4.92
C SER A 27 8.71 4.57 5.14
N GLY A 28 9.78 4.42 4.36
CA GLY A 28 11.05 5.06 4.66
C GLY A 28 11.68 4.52 5.96
N GLY A 29 12.95 4.77 6.15
CA GLY A 29 13.71 4.33 7.32
C GLY A 29 13.69 5.32 8.49
N SER A 30 13.03 6.48 8.34
CA SER A 30 12.95 7.55 9.33
C SER A 30 11.59 8.25 9.31
N THR A 31 11.22 8.91 10.41
CA THR A 31 10.06 9.80 10.42
C THR A 31 10.41 11.17 9.82
N THR A 32 9.39 11.85 9.34
CA THR A 32 9.51 13.25 8.91
C THR A 32 9.89 14.13 10.12
N PRO A 33 10.93 14.96 10.01
CA PRO A 33 11.35 15.81 11.14
C PRO A 33 10.25 16.76 11.60
N LYS A 34 10.23 17.09 12.89
CA LYS A 34 9.23 18.00 13.47
C LYS A 34 9.10 19.29 12.68
N ASN A 35 7.87 19.70 12.41
CA ASN A 35 7.50 20.91 11.62
C ASN A 35 8.00 20.87 10.17
N ARG A 36 8.30 19.71 9.64
CA ARG A 36 8.64 19.48 8.23
C ARG A 36 7.57 18.65 7.54
N THR A 37 7.57 18.75 6.23
CA THR A 37 6.64 18.01 5.38
C THR A 37 7.41 17.20 4.35
N ASP A 38 7.04 15.92 4.20
CA ASP A 38 7.46 15.09 3.08
C ASP A 38 6.25 14.91 2.14
N ILE A 39 6.44 15.18 0.85
CA ILE A 39 5.44 14.93 -0.18
C ILE A 39 6.03 13.95 -1.18
N GLY A 40 5.27 12.94 -1.58
CA GLY A 40 5.74 11.97 -2.55
C GLY A 40 4.70 11.64 -3.61
N LEU A 41 5.21 11.36 -4.81
CA LEU A 41 4.44 10.88 -5.96
C LEU A 41 5.13 9.63 -6.51
N GLY A 42 4.36 8.67 -6.98
CA GLY A 42 4.93 7.45 -7.52
C GLY A 42 3.91 6.45 -8.00
N GLY A 43 4.29 5.21 -7.97
CA GLY A 43 3.44 4.08 -8.30
C GLY A 43 3.86 2.82 -7.56
N ALA A 44 2.94 1.88 -7.48
CA ALA A 44 3.19 0.55 -6.98
C ALA A 44 2.50 -0.47 -7.87
N ALA A 45 2.98 -1.70 -7.82
CA ALA A 45 2.31 -2.82 -8.48
C ALA A 45 2.07 -3.94 -7.46
N ARG A 46 1.07 -4.77 -7.73
CA ARG A 46 0.88 -6.04 -7.04
C ARG A 46 1.13 -7.15 -8.05
N VAL A 47 2.05 -8.04 -7.74
CA VAL A 47 2.45 -9.17 -8.57
C VAL A 47 2.16 -10.45 -7.79
N PRO A 48 1.01 -11.11 -8.01
CA PRO A 48 0.69 -12.39 -7.38
C PRO A 48 1.59 -13.49 -7.94
N LEU A 49 1.97 -14.45 -7.11
CA LEU A 49 2.83 -15.58 -7.44
C LEU A 49 2.13 -16.91 -7.10
N GLY A 50 2.51 -17.98 -7.80
CA GLY A 50 1.98 -19.32 -7.56
C GLY A 50 0.47 -19.37 -7.75
N ASP A 51 -0.23 -19.96 -6.80
CA ASP A 51 -1.68 -20.21 -6.85
C ASP A 51 -2.52 -18.93 -6.92
N LEU A 52 -1.98 -17.80 -6.44
CA LEU A 52 -2.65 -16.50 -6.58
C LEU A 52 -2.57 -15.94 -8.01
N LYS A 53 -1.65 -16.44 -8.84
CA LYS A 53 -1.50 -16.03 -10.24
C LYS A 53 -2.43 -16.80 -11.18
N ASP A 54 -2.76 -18.02 -10.84
CA ASP A 54 -3.48 -18.91 -11.75
C ASP A 54 -5.01 -18.77 -11.60
N PRO A 55 -5.68 -18.11 -12.56
CA PRO A 55 -7.14 -18.07 -12.58
C PRO A 55 -7.79 -19.41 -12.92
N ALA A 56 -7.04 -20.37 -13.47
CA ALA A 56 -7.58 -21.66 -13.91
C ALA A 56 -7.83 -22.66 -12.75
N VAL A 57 -7.26 -22.42 -11.58
CA VAL A 57 -7.62 -23.16 -10.35
C VAL A 57 -9.03 -22.79 -9.86
N LEU A 58 -9.67 -21.85 -10.54
CA LEU A 58 -10.94 -21.28 -10.21
C LEU A 58 -11.98 -21.79 -11.20
N ASP A 59 -13.07 -22.30 -10.66
CA ASP A 59 -14.24 -22.65 -11.46
C ASP A 59 -14.57 -21.47 -12.41
N PRO A 60 -14.75 -21.69 -13.73
CA PRO A 60 -14.94 -20.62 -14.72
C PRO A 60 -16.09 -19.64 -14.43
N GLY A 61 -16.90 -19.91 -13.42
CA GLY A 61 -17.98 -19.04 -12.94
C GLY A 61 -17.66 -18.21 -11.70
N GLN A 62 -16.48 -18.32 -11.11
CA GLN A 62 -16.19 -17.65 -9.83
C GLN A 62 -15.38 -16.36 -10.00
N SER A 63 -16.07 -15.25 -10.15
CA SER A 63 -15.45 -13.91 -10.22
C SER A 63 -14.80 -13.43 -8.90
N GLN A 64 -15.06 -14.12 -7.80
CA GLN A 64 -14.61 -13.82 -6.43
C GLN A 64 -13.11 -13.81 -6.24
N ASN A 65 -12.42 -14.54 -7.06
CA ASN A 65 -10.97 -14.65 -7.00
C ASN A 65 -10.23 -13.39 -7.44
N ARG A 66 -10.95 -12.42 -7.97
CA ARG A 66 -10.37 -11.12 -8.34
C ARG A 66 -9.84 -10.35 -7.13
N TYR A 67 -10.36 -10.57 -5.93
CA TYR A 67 -9.83 -9.91 -4.72
C TYR A 67 -8.46 -10.42 -4.30
N ALA A 68 -8.30 -11.74 -4.25
CA ALA A 68 -7.05 -12.39 -3.91
C ALA A 68 -6.11 -12.51 -5.12
N ALA A 69 -6.68 -12.68 -6.31
CA ALA A 69 -5.95 -12.85 -7.56
C ALA A 69 -6.06 -11.63 -8.47
N ASP A 70 -6.50 -10.50 -7.95
CA ASP A 70 -6.64 -9.32 -8.79
C ASP A 70 -5.33 -9.07 -9.50
N ALA A 71 -5.50 -9.09 -10.81
CA ALA A 71 -4.42 -8.97 -11.73
C ALA A 71 -3.56 -7.78 -11.33
N GLY A 72 -2.30 -8.03 -11.21
CA GLY A 72 -1.34 -6.99 -10.99
C GLY A 72 -1.57 -5.84 -11.95
N GLY A 73 -1.33 -4.68 -11.50
CA GLY A 73 -1.40 -3.45 -12.28
C GLY A 73 -0.58 -2.41 -11.54
N VAL A 74 -0.13 -1.41 -12.26
CA VAL A 74 0.54 -0.27 -11.66
C VAL A 74 -0.55 0.68 -11.14
N VAL A 75 -0.46 1.02 -9.87
CA VAL A 75 -1.34 1.99 -9.21
C VAL A 75 -0.55 3.28 -9.01
N PRO A 76 -1.00 4.39 -9.55
CA PRO A 76 -0.44 5.68 -9.20
C PRO A 76 -0.72 6.00 -7.73
N MET A 77 0.24 6.63 -7.07
CA MET A 77 0.11 7.03 -5.67
C MET A 77 0.65 8.43 -5.42
N ALA A 78 0.05 9.07 -4.42
CA ALA A 78 0.53 10.31 -3.84
C ALA A 78 0.47 10.18 -2.32
N TYR A 79 1.46 10.73 -1.61
CA TYR A 79 1.42 10.80 -0.16
C TYR A 79 1.96 12.12 0.37
N GLY A 80 1.50 12.49 1.56
CA GLY A 80 2.04 13.58 2.35
C GLY A 80 2.25 13.12 3.78
N ARG A 81 3.35 13.55 4.41
CA ARG A 81 3.64 13.32 5.84
C ARG A 81 4.05 14.60 6.50
N TYR A 82 3.67 14.77 7.75
CA TYR A 82 4.01 15.93 8.56
C TYR A 82 4.54 15.49 9.92
N GLY A 83 5.72 15.97 10.28
CA GLY A 83 6.34 15.73 11.57
C GLY A 83 5.67 16.55 12.67
N ILE A 84 4.88 15.91 13.51
CA ILE A 84 4.14 16.54 14.62
C ILE A 84 4.98 16.69 15.88
N ALA A 85 5.94 15.79 16.09
CA ALA A 85 6.85 15.81 17.23
C ALA A 85 8.23 15.28 16.82
N ARG A 86 9.21 15.29 17.75
CA ARG A 86 10.61 14.91 17.46
C ARG A 86 10.73 13.52 16.81
N ASN A 87 9.86 12.58 17.20
CA ASN A 87 9.93 11.17 16.77
C ASN A 87 8.58 10.68 16.24
N TRP A 88 7.67 11.60 15.87
CA TRP A 88 6.33 11.25 15.42
C TRP A 88 5.98 12.01 14.15
N ASP A 89 5.45 11.30 13.19
CA ASP A 89 4.79 11.90 12.05
C ASP A 89 3.40 11.29 11.79
N LEU A 90 2.59 12.07 11.10
CA LEU A 90 1.32 11.65 10.56
C LEU A 90 1.37 11.73 9.04
N GLY A 91 0.78 10.78 8.38
CA GLY A 91 0.74 10.69 6.93
C GLY A 91 -0.64 10.41 6.38
N LEU A 92 -0.82 10.81 5.14
CA LEU A 92 -1.94 10.46 4.31
C LEU A 92 -1.42 10.01 2.94
N MET A 93 -1.93 8.88 2.44
CA MET A 93 -1.59 8.36 1.12
C MET A 93 -2.87 8.07 0.35
N VAL A 94 -2.86 8.37 -0.94
CA VAL A 94 -3.85 7.94 -1.91
C VAL A 94 -3.15 7.04 -2.92
N ALA A 95 -3.65 5.84 -3.11
CA ALA A 95 -3.13 4.87 -4.07
C ALA A 95 -4.31 4.26 -4.84
N GLY A 96 -4.49 4.68 -6.09
CA GLY A 96 -5.70 4.36 -6.86
C GLY A 96 -6.97 4.77 -6.10
N ALA A 97 -7.87 3.82 -5.92
CA ALA A 97 -9.12 4.03 -5.18
C ALA A 97 -9.00 3.80 -3.66
N THR A 98 -7.78 3.77 -3.10
CA THR A 98 -7.54 3.54 -1.68
C THR A 98 -6.93 4.76 -1.03
N VAL A 99 -7.43 5.08 0.17
CA VAL A 99 -6.88 6.10 1.05
C VAL A 99 -6.35 5.42 2.30
N LYS A 100 -5.12 5.75 2.69
CA LYS A 100 -4.43 5.25 3.88
C LYS A 100 -3.99 6.44 4.73
N ALA A 101 -4.43 6.48 5.99
CA ALA A 101 -3.87 7.37 7.00
C ALA A 101 -2.79 6.60 7.78
N GLU A 102 -1.75 7.28 8.22
CA GLU A 102 -0.62 6.63 8.90
C GLU A 102 -0.16 7.49 10.09
N ALA A 103 0.13 6.84 11.21
CA ALA A 103 0.85 7.42 12.33
C ALA A 103 2.10 6.60 12.57
N ARG A 104 3.29 7.24 12.64
CA ARG A 104 4.56 6.53 12.82
C ARG A 104 5.32 7.10 14.00
N TYR A 105 6.00 6.20 14.70
CA TYR A 105 6.94 6.49 15.77
C TYR A 105 8.33 6.00 15.42
N GLU A 106 9.34 6.80 15.69
CA GLU A 106 10.75 6.50 15.46
C GLU A 106 11.51 6.43 16.78
N LYS A 107 12.25 5.35 16.99
CA LYS A 107 13.27 5.26 18.03
C LYS A 107 14.65 5.38 17.39
N VAL A 108 15.30 6.52 17.59
CA VAL A 108 16.67 6.72 17.12
C VAL A 108 17.60 5.84 17.95
N LEU A 109 18.41 5.03 17.29
CA LEU A 109 19.40 4.13 17.90
C LEU A 109 20.81 4.74 17.87
N ARG A 110 21.12 5.45 16.78
CA ARG A 110 22.40 6.14 16.59
C ARG A 110 22.18 7.47 15.90
N GLU A 111 22.82 8.50 16.42
CA GLU A 111 22.88 9.84 15.82
C GLU A 111 24.28 10.09 15.23
N GLY A 112 24.36 10.93 14.18
CA GLY A 112 25.60 11.30 13.50
C GLY A 112 25.42 11.37 11.99
N THR A 113 26.53 11.40 11.25
CA THR A 113 26.53 11.38 9.77
C THR A 113 25.83 10.13 9.24
N THR A 114 25.97 9.01 9.95
CA THR A 114 25.17 7.80 9.76
C THR A 114 24.19 7.71 10.91
N ARG A 115 22.93 7.97 10.64
CA ARG A 115 21.83 7.83 11.61
C ARG A 115 21.16 6.47 11.40
N SER A 116 20.84 5.77 12.49
CA SER A 116 20.02 4.56 12.41
C SER A 116 18.85 4.63 13.39
N SER A 117 17.74 4.03 12.99
CA SER A 117 16.50 4.08 13.75
C SER A 117 15.62 2.85 13.53
N LEU A 118 14.71 2.64 14.47
CA LEU A 118 13.57 1.73 14.32
C LEU A 118 12.31 2.58 14.17
N VAL A 119 11.53 2.27 13.15
CA VAL A 119 10.24 2.93 12.88
C VAL A 119 9.13 1.90 12.98
N VAL A 120 8.11 2.21 13.75
CA VAL A 120 6.86 1.45 13.82
C VAL A 120 5.71 2.37 13.47
N GLY A 121 4.73 1.85 12.73
CA GLY A 121 3.57 2.59 12.31
C GLY A 121 2.27 1.84 12.55
N LEU A 122 1.18 2.58 12.50
CA LEU A 122 -0.18 2.06 12.37
C LEU A 122 -0.86 2.84 11.26
N ALA A 123 -1.41 2.12 10.29
CA ALA A 123 -1.97 2.73 9.11
C ALA A 123 -3.33 2.10 8.75
N PRO A 124 -4.45 2.64 9.27
CA PRO A 124 -5.76 2.30 8.77
C PRO A 124 -5.94 2.77 7.33
N TYR A 125 -6.63 1.96 6.55
CA TYR A 125 -6.97 2.30 5.17
C TYR A 125 -8.36 1.83 4.79
N GLY A 126 -8.89 2.47 3.77
CA GLY A 126 -10.15 2.08 3.16
C GLY A 126 -10.15 2.43 1.68
N GLY A 127 -11.03 1.80 0.94
CA GLY A 127 -11.08 2.05 -0.48
C GLY A 127 -12.25 1.37 -1.15
N TRP A 128 -12.39 1.72 -2.41
CA TRP A 128 -13.35 1.14 -3.31
C TRP A 128 -12.65 0.11 -4.20
N ILE A 129 -13.33 -0.97 -4.50
CA ILE A 129 -12.87 -1.98 -5.44
C ILE A 129 -13.71 -1.85 -6.70
N PRO A 130 -13.20 -1.17 -7.74
CA PRO A 130 -13.92 -1.04 -8.99
C PRO A 130 -13.96 -2.39 -9.71
N ASP A 131 -15.13 -2.77 -10.19
CA ASP A 131 -15.27 -3.89 -11.09
C ASP A 131 -14.91 -3.47 -12.52
N ARG A 132 -13.98 -4.17 -13.14
CA ARG A 132 -13.58 -3.92 -14.54
C ARG A 132 -14.69 -4.22 -15.54
N ASP A 133 -15.52 -5.19 -15.24
CA ASP A 133 -16.55 -5.66 -16.17
C ASP A 133 -17.93 -5.10 -15.87
N ARG A 134 -18.04 -4.08 -15.01
CA ARG A 134 -19.31 -3.45 -14.58
C ARG A 134 -20.30 -4.40 -13.90
N SER A 135 -19.83 -5.53 -13.40
CA SER A 135 -20.66 -6.61 -12.86
C SER A 135 -20.81 -6.55 -11.33
N GLY A 136 -20.33 -5.51 -10.68
CA GLY A 136 -20.48 -5.33 -9.25
C GLY A 136 -19.57 -4.24 -8.71
N SER A 137 -19.70 -3.98 -7.44
CA SER A 137 -18.85 -3.02 -6.74
C SER A 137 -18.63 -3.45 -5.30
N GLY A 138 -17.45 -3.19 -4.80
CA GLY A 138 -17.11 -3.53 -3.43
C GLY A 138 -16.33 -2.45 -2.71
N GLY A 139 -16.29 -2.59 -1.41
CA GLY A 139 -15.48 -1.79 -0.53
C GLY A 139 -14.47 -2.64 0.21
N ARG A 140 -13.45 -1.98 0.74
CA ARG A 140 -12.50 -2.59 1.66
C ARG A 140 -12.14 -1.64 2.77
N VAL A 141 -11.87 -2.19 3.92
CA VAL A 141 -11.31 -1.50 5.08
C VAL A 141 -10.24 -2.38 5.69
N GLY A 142 -9.20 -1.79 6.20
CA GLY A 142 -8.11 -2.55 6.78
C GLY A 142 -7.15 -1.70 7.58
N PHE A 143 -6.14 -2.34 8.09
CA PHE A 143 -5.03 -1.69 8.76
C PHE A 143 -3.71 -2.36 8.41
N GLU A 144 -2.64 -1.62 8.54
CA GLU A 144 -1.28 -2.07 8.29
C GLU A 144 -0.38 -1.64 9.46
N VAL A 145 0.55 -2.49 9.81
CA VAL A 145 1.58 -2.23 10.83
C VAL A 145 2.95 -2.48 10.20
N PRO A 146 3.64 -1.43 9.74
CA PRO A 146 5.04 -1.52 9.36
C PRO A 146 5.94 -1.48 10.59
N PHE A 147 7.00 -2.28 10.55
CA PHE A 147 8.11 -2.26 11.49
C PHE A 147 9.41 -2.34 10.71
N VAL A 148 10.19 -1.26 10.68
CA VAL A 148 11.38 -1.17 9.85
C VAL A 148 12.58 -0.62 10.62
N TYR A 149 13.75 -1.18 10.33
CA TYR A 149 15.03 -0.61 10.69
C TYR A 149 15.54 0.23 9.53
N GLY A 150 15.89 1.49 9.81
CA GLY A 150 16.37 2.44 8.83
C GLY A 150 17.79 2.91 9.10
N VAL A 151 18.52 3.19 8.03
CA VAL A 151 19.84 3.83 8.07
C VAL A 151 19.82 4.99 7.09
N ASP A 152 20.10 6.19 7.58
CA ASP A 152 20.28 7.41 6.80
C ASP A 152 21.76 7.80 6.80
N ILE A 153 22.32 8.05 5.64
CA ILE A 153 23.72 8.43 5.44
C ILE A 153 23.77 9.83 4.84
N GLY A 154 23.98 10.81 5.70
CA GLY A 154 24.17 12.21 5.32
C GLY A 154 22.95 12.86 4.63
N GLY A 155 21.74 12.28 4.77
CA GLY A 155 20.54 12.76 4.09
C GLY A 155 20.53 12.55 2.58
N ILE A 156 21.49 11.75 2.06
CA ILE A 156 21.63 11.44 0.63
C ILE A 156 21.13 10.03 0.35
N TYR A 157 21.52 9.08 1.21
CA TYR A 157 21.15 7.67 1.10
C TYR A 157 20.32 7.28 2.30
N GLU A 158 19.16 6.73 2.08
CA GLU A 158 18.34 6.13 3.12
C GLU A 158 18.05 4.68 2.72
N LEU A 159 18.33 3.75 3.60
CA LEU A 159 18.06 2.33 3.42
C LEU A 159 17.14 1.87 4.54
N TRP A 160 16.21 0.99 4.24
CA TRP A 160 15.38 0.37 5.27
C TRP A 160 15.08 -1.09 4.97
N LEU A 161 14.98 -1.86 6.04
CA LEU A 161 14.64 -3.27 6.01
C LEU A 161 13.73 -3.58 7.20
N GLY A 162 12.72 -4.38 7.00
CA GLY A 162 11.83 -4.74 8.09
C GLY A 162 10.76 -5.73 7.70
N ALA A 163 9.66 -5.67 8.41
CA ALA A 163 8.47 -6.46 8.17
C ALA A 163 7.23 -5.57 8.15
N ARG A 164 6.21 -6.02 7.45
CA ARG A 164 4.90 -5.38 7.44
C ARG A 164 3.81 -6.45 7.53
N GLY A 165 2.85 -6.19 8.43
CA GLY A 165 1.65 -6.99 8.55
C GLY A 165 0.43 -6.14 8.20
N SER A 166 -0.58 -6.73 7.59
CA SER A 166 -1.86 -6.07 7.36
C SER A 166 -3.02 -7.05 7.49
N GLY A 167 -4.15 -6.53 7.94
CA GLY A 167 -5.43 -7.20 7.89
C GLY A 167 -6.44 -6.34 7.17
N GLU A 168 -7.27 -6.94 6.32
CA GLU A 168 -8.31 -6.21 5.63
C GLU A 168 -9.60 -7.02 5.57
N TYR A 169 -10.71 -6.32 5.50
CA TYR A 169 -12.03 -6.87 5.26
C TYR A 169 -12.57 -6.27 3.96
N VAL A 170 -13.05 -7.16 3.08
CA VAL A 170 -13.64 -6.82 1.79
C VAL A 170 -15.10 -7.20 1.79
N PHE A 171 -15.94 -6.41 1.12
CA PHE A 171 -17.37 -6.62 1.04
C PHE A 171 -17.93 -6.01 -0.25
N GLY A 172 -18.99 -6.57 -0.77
CA GLY A 172 -19.64 -6.02 -1.96
C GLY A 172 -20.55 -7.02 -2.66
N ASP A 173 -21.09 -6.57 -3.76
CA ASP A 173 -21.92 -7.37 -4.64
C ASP A 173 -21.13 -7.72 -5.92
N PHE A 174 -21.04 -9.01 -6.23
CA PHE A 174 -20.20 -9.54 -7.29
C PHE A 174 -20.97 -10.51 -8.16
N GLN A 175 -20.63 -10.58 -9.43
CA GLN A 175 -21.17 -11.62 -10.31
C GLN A 175 -20.44 -12.95 -10.07
N ILE A 176 -21.21 -13.94 -9.62
CA ILE A 176 -20.76 -15.28 -9.37
C ILE A 176 -21.62 -16.21 -10.21
N SER A 177 -21.00 -16.97 -11.12
CA SER A 177 -21.73 -17.91 -12.00
C SER A 177 -22.90 -17.26 -12.76
N GLY A 178 -22.72 -15.99 -13.18
CA GLY A 178 -23.72 -15.24 -13.94
C GLY A 178 -24.86 -14.63 -13.11
N SER A 179 -24.82 -14.73 -11.79
CA SER A 179 -25.75 -14.06 -10.87
C SER A 179 -25.03 -13.08 -9.95
N GLU A 180 -25.67 -11.97 -9.65
CA GLU A 180 -25.16 -11.01 -8.67
C GLU A 180 -25.35 -11.60 -7.27
N GLN A 181 -24.24 -11.73 -6.53
CA GLN A 181 -24.23 -12.30 -5.19
C GLN A 181 -23.41 -11.42 -4.25
N ARG A 182 -23.89 -11.29 -3.04
CA ARG A 182 -23.16 -10.62 -1.97
C ARG A 182 -22.04 -11.54 -1.48
N ALA A 183 -20.82 -11.00 -1.43
CA ALA A 183 -19.68 -11.68 -0.86
C ALA A 183 -18.94 -10.78 0.11
N SER A 184 -18.31 -11.38 1.09
CA SER A 184 -17.43 -10.69 2.04
C SER A 184 -16.28 -11.60 2.43
N GLY A 185 -15.18 -11.02 2.87
CA GLY A 185 -14.03 -11.81 3.29
C GLY A 185 -13.02 -11.02 4.07
N ALA A 186 -12.17 -11.75 4.78
CA ALA A 186 -11.04 -11.20 5.49
C ALA A 186 -9.74 -11.65 4.84
N GLY A 187 -8.78 -10.75 4.70
CA GLY A 187 -7.44 -11.02 4.20
C GLY A 187 -6.40 -10.69 5.26
N LEU A 188 -5.41 -11.55 5.41
CA LEU A 188 -4.22 -11.32 6.21
C LEU A 188 -3.00 -11.33 5.31
N ARG A 189 -2.08 -10.43 5.57
CA ARG A 189 -0.82 -10.32 4.83
C ARG A 189 0.33 -10.09 5.79
N LEU A 190 1.42 -10.82 5.60
CA LEU A 190 2.65 -10.65 6.38
C LEU A 190 3.87 -10.90 5.50
N GLY A 191 4.87 -10.05 5.59
CA GLY A 191 6.11 -10.27 4.87
C GLY A 191 7.18 -9.21 5.08
N PRO A 192 8.40 -9.48 4.63
CA PRO A 192 9.50 -8.54 4.66
C PRO A 192 9.27 -7.37 3.70
N VAL A 193 9.83 -6.24 4.07
CA VAL A 193 9.94 -5.04 3.26
C VAL A 193 11.38 -4.56 3.23
N ILE A 194 11.85 -4.20 2.04
CA ILE A 194 13.15 -3.58 1.82
C ILE A 194 12.97 -2.37 0.93
N GLY A 195 13.70 -1.31 1.20
CA GLY A 195 13.64 -0.13 0.35
C GLY A 195 14.88 0.74 0.49
N MET A 196 14.98 1.66 -0.45
CA MET A 196 16.04 2.67 -0.47
C MET A 196 15.51 3.99 -1.02
N ALA A 197 16.13 5.06 -0.58
CA ALA A 197 15.97 6.38 -1.16
C ALA A 197 17.35 6.96 -1.46
N LEU A 198 17.45 7.57 -2.63
CA LEU A 198 18.66 8.26 -3.09
C LEU A 198 18.27 9.67 -3.51
N GLY A 199 18.97 10.66 -2.97
CA GLY A 199 18.62 12.02 -3.31
C GLY A 199 19.70 13.03 -3.03
N VAL A 200 19.39 14.27 -3.40
CA VAL A 200 20.24 15.42 -3.14
C VAL A 200 19.37 16.50 -2.50
N ARG A 201 19.83 17.02 -1.34
CA ARG A 201 19.12 18.06 -0.59
C ARG A 201 17.70 17.63 -0.19
N ARG A 202 16.70 18.02 -1.00
CA ARG A 202 15.28 17.87 -0.69
C ARG A 202 14.55 16.86 -1.58
N ILE A 203 15.16 16.42 -2.67
CA ILE A 203 14.54 15.54 -3.66
C ILE A 203 15.20 14.18 -3.59
N HIS A 204 14.39 13.13 -3.40
CA HIS A 204 14.85 11.74 -3.33
C HIS A 204 14.02 10.86 -4.27
N ALA A 205 14.70 10.02 -5.02
CA ALA A 205 14.08 8.88 -5.69
C ALA A 205 13.97 7.72 -4.69
N LEU A 206 12.83 7.03 -4.69
CA LEU A 206 12.56 5.93 -3.78
C LEU A 206 12.23 4.67 -4.57
N VAL A 207 12.70 3.55 -4.06
CA VAL A 207 12.26 2.20 -4.46
C VAL A 207 12.01 1.38 -3.20
N GLU A 208 10.94 0.59 -3.23
CA GLU A 208 10.58 -0.31 -2.13
C GLU A 208 10.03 -1.61 -2.71
N LEU A 209 10.36 -2.72 -2.09
CA LEU A 209 9.81 -4.03 -2.40
C LEU A 209 9.28 -4.67 -1.12
N THR A 210 8.02 -5.05 -1.13
CA THR A 210 7.44 -5.95 -0.14
C THR A 210 7.25 -7.32 -0.79
N ALA A 211 7.72 -8.37 -0.12
CA ALA A 211 7.41 -9.76 -0.47
C ALA A 211 6.58 -10.34 0.67
N ALA A 212 5.32 -10.64 0.44
CA ALA A 212 4.42 -11.05 1.50
C ALA A 212 3.68 -12.34 1.15
N TYR A 213 3.33 -13.09 2.19
CA TYR A 213 2.35 -14.16 2.10
C TYR A 213 0.98 -13.56 2.44
N GLU A 214 0.00 -13.78 1.55
CA GLU A 214 -1.40 -13.41 1.75
C GLU A 214 -2.22 -14.66 2.02
N TYR A 215 -3.20 -14.53 2.91
CA TYR A 215 -4.22 -15.55 3.13
C TYR A 215 -5.59 -14.92 3.21
N TRP A 216 -6.54 -15.46 2.45
CA TRP A 216 -7.89 -14.96 2.31
C TRP A 216 -8.91 -15.97 2.79
N PHE A 217 -9.89 -15.49 3.53
CA PHE A 217 -11.11 -16.16 3.94
C PHE A 217 -12.28 -15.43 3.28
N ILE A 218 -12.91 -16.03 2.30
CA ILE A 218 -14.00 -15.40 1.54
C ILE A 218 -15.24 -16.24 1.69
N ASP A 219 -16.32 -15.63 2.18
CA ASP A 219 -17.64 -16.23 2.30
C ASP A 219 -18.55 -15.72 1.19
N HIS A 220 -19.30 -16.61 0.59
CA HIS A 220 -20.29 -16.33 -0.44
C HIS A 220 -21.45 -17.31 -0.37
N ALA A 221 -22.55 -17.03 -1.09
CA ALA A 221 -23.76 -17.86 -1.05
C ALA A 221 -23.56 -19.33 -1.45
N GLY A 222 -22.48 -19.64 -2.18
CA GLY A 222 -22.12 -21.01 -2.61
C GLY A 222 -21.15 -21.75 -1.69
N GLY A 223 -20.68 -21.12 -0.59
CA GLY A 223 -19.71 -21.70 0.34
C GLY A 223 -18.59 -20.76 0.75
N ALA A 224 -17.56 -21.31 1.38
CA ALA A 224 -16.37 -20.56 1.79
C ALA A 224 -15.20 -20.89 0.88
N LEU A 225 -14.43 -19.89 0.50
CA LEU A 225 -13.19 -20.03 -0.25
C LEU A 225 -12.01 -19.55 0.62
N ASN A 226 -11.08 -20.47 0.88
CA ASN A 226 -9.85 -20.16 1.58
C ASN A 226 -8.69 -20.25 0.60
N ARG A 227 -7.91 -19.19 0.48
CA ARG A 227 -6.81 -19.14 -0.46
C ARG A 227 -5.61 -18.38 0.08
N GLY A 228 -4.42 -18.91 -0.13
CA GLY A 228 -3.17 -18.27 0.26
C GLY A 228 -2.11 -18.36 -0.83
N GLY A 229 -1.15 -17.44 -0.77
CA GLY A 229 -0.02 -17.42 -1.69
C GLY A 229 0.88 -16.23 -1.49
N PHE A 230 1.95 -16.18 -2.26
CA PHE A 230 2.91 -15.09 -2.21
C PHE A 230 2.56 -13.95 -3.18
N VAL A 231 2.85 -12.73 -2.74
CA VAL A 231 2.74 -11.53 -3.56
C VAL A 231 4.01 -10.70 -3.44
N LEU A 232 4.40 -10.07 -4.56
CA LEU A 232 5.40 -9.01 -4.57
C LEU A 232 4.70 -7.68 -4.78
N ILE A 233 5.10 -6.68 -4.00
CA ILE A 233 4.56 -5.32 -4.10
C ILE A 233 5.74 -4.37 -4.28
N PRO A 234 6.25 -4.22 -5.53
CA PRO A 234 7.21 -3.19 -5.84
C PRO A 234 6.55 -1.81 -5.83
N GLY A 235 7.25 -0.84 -5.24
CA GLY A 235 6.89 0.57 -5.24
C GLY A 235 8.06 1.43 -5.68
N PHE A 236 7.76 2.53 -6.35
CA PHE A 236 8.75 3.52 -6.76
C PHE A 236 8.14 4.92 -6.64
N GLY A 237 8.98 5.91 -6.46
CA GLY A 237 8.49 7.28 -6.35
C GLY A 237 9.57 8.34 -6.23
N LEU A 238 9.10 9.57 -6.19
CA LEU A 238 9.89 10.75 -5.86
C LEU A 238 9.35 11.35 -4.58
N ARG A 239 10.24 11.75 -3.68
CA ARG A 239 9.93 12.43 -2.42
C ARG A 239 10.56 13.81 -2.39
N LEU A 240 9.78 14.81 -2.00
CA LEU A 240 10.23 16.17 -1.71
C LEU A 240 10.14 16.42 -0.21
N ARG A 241 11.26 16.76 0.42
CA ARG A 241 11.37 17.18 1.84
C ARG A 241 11.37 18.70 1.95
N LEU A 242 10.39 19.29 2.67
CA LEU A 242 10.17 20.73 2.83
C LEU A 242 10.44 21.21 4.26
#